data_bf145b2a745e532b6d609830291da33c
#
_entry.id   bf145b2a745e532b6d609830291da33c
#
_cell.length_a   1.000
_cell.length_b   1.000
_cell.length_c   1.000
_cell.angle_alpha   90.00
_cell.angle_beta   90.00
_cell.angle_gamma   90.00
#
_symmetry.space_group_name_H-M   'P 1'
#
loop_
_entity.id
_entity.type
_entity.pdbx_description
1 polymer ?
#
loop_
_entity_poly.entity_id
_entity_poly.type
_entity_poly.pdbx_seq_one_letter_code
_entity_poly.pdbx_strand_id
1 'polypeptide(L)'
;MKKRRILMSLTGVLITAVSIGAFKLAAFGVDPFQSFMSGLDELTTIPFGTLHVIVNACLLLFGLFADRRNIGIATFINLFLLGYIVQFSYDVLQMVFPEPSMLTRWVSLIVGIIALCFGSSLYMTANLGVSTYDAIAVVLSGKWKLGKFQYVRICCDLVCVIVGVGLFLLAGGAVARIPTIAGVGTVITAFFMGPLIAWFNKTIAEPMLCKK
;
A
#
# COMPACT_ATOMS: atom_id res chain seq x y z
N MET A 1 17.82 -9.49 18.45
CA MET A 1 16.39 -9.36 18.12
C MET A 1 16.03 -8.04 17.41
N LYS A 2 16.42 -6.85 17.90
CA LYS A 2 16.08 -5.56 17.25
C LYS A 2 16.59 -5.45 15.80
N LYS A 3 17.85 -5.79 15.51
CA LYS A 3 18.44 -5.73 14.14
C LYS A 3 17.66 -6.58 13.13
N ARG A 4 17.24 -7.80 13.52
CA ARG A 4 16.46 -8.70 12.67
C ARG A 4 15.08 -8.15 12.32
N ARG A 5 14.40 -7.56 13.30
CA ARG A 5 13.11 -6.90 13.09
C ARG A 5 13.22 -5.70 12.15
N ILE A 6 14.26 -4.86 12.33
CA ILE A 6 14.51 -3.72 11.42
C ILE A 6 14.77 -4.20 10.00
N LEU A 7 15.63 -5.20 9.82
CA LEU A 7 15.92 -5.77 8.51
C LEU A 7 14.65 -6.36 7.85
N MET A 8 13.87 -7.11 8.63
CA MET A 8 12.62 -7.69 8.17
C MET A 8 11.58 -6.63 7.78
N SER A 9 11.50 -5.54 8.54
CA SER A 9 10.65 -4.40 8.20
C SER A 9 11.12 -3.69 6.94
N LEU A 10 12.43 -3.43 6.82
CA LEU A 10 13.00 -2.77 5.64
C LEU A 10 12.79 -3.60 4.38
N THR A 11 13.11 -4.90 4.42
CA THR A 11 12.88 -5.80 3.28
C THR A 11 11.40 -5.90 2.93
N GLY A 12 10.51 -5.93 3.93
CA GLY A 12 9.08 -5.91 3.72
C GLY A 12 8.60 -4.65 2.97
N VAL A 13 9.04 -3.47 3.41
CA VAL A 13 8.71 -2.20 2.75
C VAL A 13 9.26 -2.15 1.32
N LEU A 14 10.49 -2.61 1.10
CA LEU A 14 11.08 -2.66 -0.25
C LEU A 14 10.27 -3.55 -1.20
N ILE A 15 9.93 -4.76 -0.76
CA ILE A 15 9.13 -5.70 -1.56
C ILE A 15 7.75 -5.10 -1.86
N THR A 16 7.10 -4.50 -0.86
CA THR A 16 5.80 -3.84 -1.01
C THR A 16 5.88 -2.71 -2.04
N ALA A 17 6.91 -1.87 -1.98
CA ALA A 17 7.07 -0.75 -2.91
C ALA A 17 7.27 -1.22 -4.36
N VAL A 18 8.11 -2.22 -4.58
CA VAL A 18 8.32 -2.82 -5.92
C VAL A 18 7.03 -3.46 -6.44
N SER A 19 6.28 -4.11 -5.57
CA SER A 19 4.99 -4.72 -5.92
C SER A 19 3.97 -3.69 -6.39
N ILE A 20 3.92 -2.51 -5.74
CA ILE A 20 3.05 -1.40 -6.16
C ILE A 20 3.47 -0.88 -7.54
N GLY A 21 4.76 -0.80 -7.83
CA GLY A 21 5.25 -0.48 -9.18
C GLY A 21 4.76 -1.48 -10.23
N ALA A 22 4.76 -2.78 -9.91
CA ALA A 22 4.21 -3.82 -10.78
C ALA A 22 2.69 -3.69 -10.98
N PHE A 23 1.93 -3.28 -9.96
CA PHE A 23 0.49 -2.95 -10.11
C PHE A 23 0.27 -1.79 -11.09
N LYS A 24 1.05 -0.73 -10.98
CA LYS A 24 0.97 0.42 -11.90
C LYS A 24 1.24 -0.03 -13.34
N LEU A 25 2.24 -0.90 -13.56
CA LEU A 25 2.52 -1.46 -14.89
C LEU A 25 1.38 -2.34 -15.41
N ALA A 26 0.77 -3.16 -14.54
CA ALA A 26 -0.35 -4.02 -14.91
C ALA A 26 -1.56 -3.22 -15.42
N ALA A 27 -1.78 -2.01 -14.89
CA ALA A 27 -2.88 -1.11 -15.24
C ALA A 27 -4.27 -1.77 -15.16
N PHE A 28 -4.47 -2.70 -14.21
CA PHE A 28 -5.74 -3.34 -13.87
C PHE A 28 -6.30 -2.87 -12.53
N GLY A 29 -5.88 -1.71 -12.07
CA GLY A 29 -6.16 -1.16 -10.76
C GLY A 29 -5.05 -1.48 -9.76
N VAL A 30 -4.93 -0.60 -8.77
CA VAL A 30 -3.96 -0.67 -7.68
C VAL A 30 -4.69 -0.92 -6.35
N ASP A 31 -3.96 -1.04 -5.25
CA ASP A 31 -4.63 -1.12 -3.95
C ASP A 31 -5.39 0.17 -3.62
N PRO A 32 -6.40 0.13 -2.73
CA PRO A 32 -7.29 1.26 -2.44
C PRO A 32 -6.58 2.55 -2.07
N PHE A 33 -5.53 2.49 -1.24
CA PHE A 33 -4.78 3.68 -0.88
C PHE A 33 -3.98 4.25 -2.06
N GLN A 34 -3.42 3.39 -2.90
CA GLN A 34 -2.74 3.82 -4.13
C GLN A 34 -3.72 4.35 -5.17
N SER A 35 -4.98 3.89 -5.18
CA SER A 35 -6.05 4.48 -6.00
C SER A 35 -6.29 5.94 -5.61
N PHE A 36 -6.39 6.24 -4.32
CA PHE A 36 -6.45 7.61 -3.82
C PHE A 36 -5.21 8.43 -4.22
N MET A 37 -4.01 7.87 -4.02
CA MET A 37 -2.75 8.53 -4.39
C MET A 37 -2.65 8.81 -5.89
N SER A 38 -3.13 7.90 -6.74
CA SER A 38 -3.13 8.07 -8.19
C SER A 38 -4.10 9.17 -8.65
N GLY A 39 -5.26 9.28 -7.99
CA GLY A 39 -6.18 10.39 -8.25
C GLY A 39 -5.59 11.75 -7.87
N LEU A 40 -4.86 11.80 -6.77
CA LEU A 40 -4.20 13.00 -6.30
C LEU A 40 -2.97 13.37 -7.17
N ASP A 41 -2.23 12.37 -7.65
CA ASP A 41 -1.10 12.52 -8.57
C ASP A 41 -1.53 13.14 -9.91
N GLU A 42 -2.67 12.70 -10.47
CA GLU A 42 -3.24 13.29 -11.70
C GLU A 42 -3.68 14.76 -11.50
N LEU A 43 -4.12 15.12 -10.29
CA LEU A 43 -4.57 16.47 -9.96
C LEU A 43 -3.40 17.44 -9.72
N THR A 44 -2.22 16.95 -9.36
CA THR A 44 -1.08 17.77 -8.94
C THR A 44 0.12 17.56 -9.86
N THR A 45 1.01 18.56 -9.92
CA THR A 45 2.29 18.47 -10.64
C THR A 45 3.45 18.03 -9.74
N ILE A 46 3.15 17.61 -8.51
CA ILE A 46 4.13 17.18 -7.51
C ILE A 46 4.57 15.75 -7.84
N PRO A 47 5.88 15.43 -7.86
CA PRO A 47 6.33 14.05 -8.07
C PRO A 47 5.70 13.07 -7.07
N PHE A 48 5.24 11.93 -7.55
CA PHE A 48 4.50 10.92 -6.77
C PHE A 48 5.18 10.58 -5.43
N GLY A 49 6.51 10.41 -5.41
CA GLY A 49 7.25 10.12 -4.18
C GLY A 49 7.11 11.21 -3.13
N THR A 50 7.20 12.49 -3.54
CA THR A 50 7.02 13.64 -2.64
C THR A 50 5.58 13.76 -2.17
N LEU A 51 4.63 13.59 -3.09
CA LEU A 51 3.20 13.60 -2.78
C LEU A 51 2.85 12.52 -1.76
N HIS A 52 3.41 11.32 -1.93
CA HIS A 52 3.25 10.22 -0.99
C HIS A 52 3.77 10.57 0.41
N VAL A 53 4.93 11.23 0.51
CA VAL A 53 5.47 11.70 1.80
C VAL A 53 4.54 12.72 2.45
N ILE A 54 4.03 13.71 1.69
CA ILE A 54 3.13 14.74 2.20
C ILE A 54 1.84 14.13 2.77
N VAL A 55 1.18 13.28 1.99
CA VAL A 55 -0.06 12.61 2.41
C VAL A 55 0.18 11.75 3.64
N ASN A 56 1.23 10.92 3.63
CA ASN A 56 1.54 10.07 4.78
C ASN A 56 1.98 10.87 6.01
N ALA A 57 2.59 12.06 5.85
CA ALA A 57 2.89 12.96 6.95
C ALA A 57 1.59 13.51 7.60
N CYS A 58 0.60 13.88 6.79
CA CYS A 58 -0.72 14.28 7.31
C CYS A 58 -1.41 13.14 8.07
N LEU A 59 -1.36 11.91 7.53
CA LEU A 59 -1.90 10.73 8.20
C LEU A 59 -1.13 10.40 9.49
N LEU A 60 0.21 10.59 9.48
CA LEU A 60 1.05 10.41 10.66
C LEU A 60 0.69 11.41 11.75
N LEU A 61 0.48 12.68 11.41
CA LEU A 61 0.03 13.70 12.36
C LEU A 61 -1.30 13.30 13.00
N PHE A 62 -2.27 12.88 12.19
CA PHE A 62 -3.52 12.33 12.72
C PHE A 62 -3.27 11.18 13.69
N GLY A 63 -2.45 10.19 13.31
CA GLY A 63 -2.09 9.05 14.15
C GLY A 63 -1.42 9.46 15.46
N LEU A 64 -0.52 10.46 15.43
CA LEU A 64 0.16 11.00 16.61
C LEU A 64 -0.82 11.64 17.62
N PHE A 65 -1.81 12.36 17.11
CA PHE A 65 -2.84 12.96 17.96
C PHE A 65 -3.85 11.91 18.46
N ALA A 66 -4.19 10.94 17.61
CA ALA A 66 -5.20 9.95 17.93
C ALA A 66 -4.66 8.81 18.82
N ASP A 67 -3.57 8.15 18.44
CA ASP A 67 -2.91 7.08 19.24
C ASP A 67 -1.46 6.85 18.83
N ARG A 68 -0.52 7.30 19.65
CA ARG A 68 0.94 7.18 19.41
C ARG A 68 1.48 5.75 19.48
N ARG A 69 0.75 4.80 20.02
CA ARG A 69 1.25 3.43 20.31
C ARG A 69 1.56 2.65 19.03
N ASN A 70 0.89 2.99 17.93
CA ASN A 70 1.03 2.29 16.66
C ASN A 70 2.13 2.87 15.75
N ILE A 71 2.76 3.98 16.17
CA ILE A 71 3.80 4.66 15.41
C ILE A 71 5.17 4.19 15.88
N GLY A 72 5.99 3.74 14.94
CA GLY A 72 7.32 3.22 15.23
C GLY A 72 8.30 3.45 14.07
N ILE A 73 9.47 2.85 14.17
CA ILE A 73 10.53 2.98 13.15
C ILE A 73 10.04 2.55 11.77
N ALA A 74 9.24 1.49 11.69
CA ALA A 74 8.68 1.00 10.42
C ALA A 74 7.75 2.04 9.76
N THR A 75 7.01 2.82 10.55
CA THR A 75 6.15 3.90 10.05
C THR A 75 6.98 4.97 9.33
N PHE A 76 8.12 5.36 9.89
CA PHE A 76 9.02 6.35 9.25
C PHE A 76 9.71 5.79 8.01
N ILE A 77 10.14 4.52 8.03
CA ILE A 77 10.70 3.84 6.85
C ILE A 77 9.66 3.83 5.72
N ASN A 78 8.43 3.43 6.02
CA ASN A 78 7.33 3.41 5.05
C ASN A 78 7.05 4.83 4.49
N LEU A 79 6.95 5.83 5.37
CA LEU A 79 6.64 7.20 5.00
C LEU A 79 7.68 7.80 4.03
N PHE A 80 8.96 7.64 4.31
CA PHE A 80 10.00 8.30 3.52
C PHE A 80 10.49 7.49 2.32
N LEU A 81 10.49 6.15 2.40
CA LEU A 81 11.04 5.31 1.35
C LEU A 81 10.01 4.80 0.35
N LEU A 82 8.80 4.45 0.82
CA LEU A 82 7.87 3.68 -0.01
C LEU A 82 7.51 4.43 -1.30
N GLY A 83 7.11 5.69 -1.23
CA GLY A 83 6.69 6.47 -2.38
C GLY A 83 7.77 6.63 -3.45
N TYR A 84 9.01 6.92 -3.04
CA TYR A 84 10.13 7.05 -3.98
C TYR A 84 10.50 5.72 -4.63
N ILE A 85 10.47 4.63 -3.88
CA ILE A 85 10.77 3.30 -4.43
C ILE A 85 9.65 2.84 -5.35
N VAL A 86 8.39 3.14 -5.05
CA VAL A 86 7.26 2.89 -5.95
C VAL A 86 7.47 3.60 -7.28
N GLN A 87 7.79 4.89 -7.26
CA GLN A 87 8.05 5.67 -8.46
C GLN A 87 9.22 5.08 -9.24
N PHE A 88 10.37 4.89 -8.59
CA PHE A 88 11.56 4.30 -9.20
C PHE A 88 11.30 2.92 -9.83
N SER A 89 10.61 2.03 -9.09
CA SER A 89 10.32 0.68 -9.61
C SER A 89 9.36 0.70 -10.79
N TYR A 90 8.36 1.60 -10.79
CA TYR A 90 7.47 1.79 -11.92
C TYR A 90 8.22 2.30 -13.16
N ASP A 91 9.08 3.32 -13.00
CA ASP A 91 9.87 3.89 -14.08
C ASP A 91 10.80 2.85 -14.70
N VAL A 92 11.49 2.05 -13.87
CA VAL A 92 12.33 0.94 -14.33
C VAL A 92 11.52 -0.12 -15.08
N LEU A 93 10.38 -0.53 -14.53
CA LEU A 93 9.51 -1.51 -15.19
C LEU A 93 8.96 -1.00 -16.50
N GLN A 94 8.63 0.29 -16.60
CA GLN A 94 8.15 0.91 -17.82
C GLN A 94 9.26 1.02 -18.88
N MET A 95 10.53 1.25 -18.48
CA MET A 95 11.67 1.20 -19.40
C MET A 95 11.91 -0.22 -19.95
N VAL A 96 11.72 -1.26 -19.12
CA VAL A 96 11.89 -2.66 -19.55
C VAL A 96 10.71 -3.13 -20.40
N PHE A 97 9.51 -2.68 -20.10
CA PHE A 97 8.26 -3.02 -20.78
C PHE A 97 7.52 -1.75 -21.21
N PRO A 98 7.97 -1.04 -22.27
CA PRO A 98 7.32 0.21 -22.74
C PRO A 98 5.87 -0.02 -23.13
N GLU A 99 5.58 -1.15 -23.80
CA GLU A 99 4.25 -1.58 -24.21
C GLU A 99 3.98 -2.98 -23.68
N PRO A 100 3.54 -3.11 -22.39
CA PRO A 100 3.36 -4.41 -21.79
C PRO A 100 2.24 -5.17 -22.49
N SER A 101 2.55 -6.39 -22.96
CA SER A 101 1.57 -7.30 -23.53
C SER A 101 0.50 -7.65 -22.49
N MET A 102 -0.67 -8.13 -22.95
CA MET A 102 -1.75 -8.55 -22.04
C MET A 102 -1.27 -9.61 -21.04
N LEU A 103 -0.43 -10.54 -21.49
CA LEU A 103 0.19 -11.55 -20.62
C LEU A 103 1.09 -10.91 -19.57
N THR A 104 1.97 -9.98 -19.96
CA THR A 104 2.85 -9.24 -19.04
C THR A 104 2.05 -8.52 -17.97
N ARG A 105 0.94 -7.89 -18.33
CA ARG A 105 0.04 -7.18 -17.41
C ARG A 105 -0.59 -8.13 -16.38
N TRP A 106 -1.11 -9.29 -16.81
CA TRP A 106 -1.67 -10.30 -15.90
C TRP A 106 -0.61 -10.90 -14.97
N VAL A 107 0.57 -11.22 -15.50
CA VAL A 107 1.69 -11.72 -14.70
C VAL A 107 2.11 -10.67 -13.66
N SER A 108 2.26 -9.41 -14.06
CA SER A 108 2.61 -8.31 -13.15
C SER A 108 1.56 -8.11 -12.05
N LEU A 109 0.27 -8.27 -12.35
CA LEU A 109 -0.80 -8.21 -11.36
C LEU A 109 -0.67 -9.35 -10.34
N ILE A 110 -0.58 -10.59 -10.80
CA ILE A 110 -0.56 -11.79 -9.94
C ILE A 110 0.70 -11.79 -9.06
N VAL A 111 1.87 -11.57 -9.67
CA VAL A 111 3.15 -11.49 -8.95
C VAL A 111 3.13 -10.31 -7.97
N GLY A 112 2.59 -9.17 -8.41
CA GLY A 112 2.42 -7.99 -7.57
C GLY A 112 1.56 -8.26 -6.33
N ILE A 113 0.40 -8.94 -6.47
CA ILE A 113 -0.47 -9.30 -5.33
C ILE A 113 0.28 -10.19 -4.33
N ILE A 114 0.93 -11.24 -4.81
CA ILE A 114 1.65 -12.19 -3.96
C ILE A 114 2.79 -11.48 -3.23
N ALA A 115 3.60 -10.71 -3.95
CA ALA A 115 4.73 -9.99 -3.39
C ALA A 115 4.29 -8.87 -2.43
N LEU A 116 3.20 -8.15 -2.73
CA LEU A 116 2.61 -7.15 -1.84
C LEU A 116 2.18 -7.77 -0.50
N CYS A 117 1.46 -8.88 -0.55
CA CYS A 117 0.99 -9.57 0.65
C CYS A 117 2.16 -10.14 1.46
N PHE A 118 3.18 -10.68 0.80
CA PHE A 118 4.39 -11.17 1.46
C PHE A 118 5.18 -10.03 2.11
N GLY A 119 5.44 -8.93 1.39
CA GLY A 119 6.13 -7.75 1.91
C GLY A 119 5.38 -7.14 3.11
N SER A 120 4.06 -6.99 2.99
CA SER A 120 3.20 -6.52 4.07
C SER A 120 3.25 -7.42 5.29
N SER A 121 3.24 -8.73 5.11
CA SER A 121 3.40 -9.71 6.18
C SER A 121 4.72 -9.52 6.94
N LEU A 122 5.83 -9.32 6.24
CA LEU A 122 7.14 -9.12 6.86
C LEU A 122 7.19 -7.87 7.72
N TYR A 123 6.74 -6.71 7.21
CA TYR A 123 6.84 -5.47 7.98
C TYR A 123 5.85 -5.43 9.15
N MET A 124 4.64 -5.97 8.98
CA MET A 124 3.64 -6.03 10.05
C MET A 124 4.09 -6.95 11.18
N THR A 125 4.60 -8.16 10.86
CA THR A 125 5.09 -9.12 11.84
C THR A 125 6.35 -8.62 12.57
N ALA A 126 7.17 -7.76 11.94
CA ALA A 126 8.30 -7.13 12.62
C ALA A 126 7.89 -6.32 13.87
N ASN A 127 6.64 -5.87 13.96
CA ASN A 127 6.05 -5.14 15.09
C ASN A 127 6.90 -3.94 15.53
N LEU A 128 7.30 -3.11 14.54
CA LEU A 128 8.06 -1.87 14.73
C LEU A 128 7.22 -0.62 14.40
N GLY A 129 5.93 -0.75 14.40
CA GLY A 129 4.93 0.23 13.98
C GLY A 129 4.19 -0.26 12.72
N VAL A 130 3.06 0.35 12.44
CA VAL A 130 2.25 0.09 11.24
C VAL A 130 2.38 1.23 10.24
N SER A 131 1.90 1.03 9.01
CA SER A 131 1.83 2.13 8.05
C SER A 131 0.91 3.23 8.58
N THR A 132 1.10 4.46 8.13
CA THR A 132 0.26 5.61 8.54
C THR A 132 -1.19 5.39 8.19
N TYR A 133 -1.47 4.76 7.04
CA TYR A 133 -2.82 4.39 6.61
C TYR A 133 -3.43 3.28 7.47
N ASP A 134 -2.67 2.23 7.79
CA ASP A 134 -3.15 1.15 8.67
C ASP A 134 -3.43 1.66 10.10
N ALA A 135 -2.63 2.63 10.57
CA ALA A 135 -2.84 3.25 11.86
C ALA A 135 -4.23 3.89 12.01
N ILE A 136 -4.77 4.48 10.92
CA ILE A 136 -6.13 5.03 10.93
C ILE A 136 -7.15 3.94 11.24
N ALA A 137 -7.12 2.84 10.50
CA ALA A 137 -8.06 1.73 10.70
C ALA A 137 -7.94 1.12 12.13
N VAL A 138 -6.72 1.04 12.66
CA VAL A 138 -6.46 0.58 14.03
C VAL A 138 -7.04 1.54 15.07
N VAL A 139 -6.87 2.85 14.88
CA VAL A 139 -7.44 3.88 15.79
C VAL A 139 -8.96 3.87 15.76
N LEU A 140 -9.55 3.87 14.56
CA LEU A 140 -11.00 3.91 14.38
C LEU A 140 -11.67 2.66 14.98
N SER A 141 -11.08 1.48 14.80
CA SER A 141 -11.63 0.23 15.33
C SER A 141 -11.32 0.02 16.83
N GLY A 142 -10.10 0.32 17.26
CA GLY A 142 -9.63 0.05 18.62
C GLY A 142 -9.99 1.13 19.62
N LYS A 143 -9.63 2.40 19.35
CA LYS A 143 -9.83 3.54 20.27
C LYS A 143 -11.23 4.10 20.18
N TRP A 144 -11.74 4.34 18.97
CA TRP A 144 -13.07 4.93 18.76
C TRP A 144 -14.19 3.87 18.71
N LYS A 145 -13.84 2.57 18.67
CA LYS A 145 -14.77 1.42 18.70
C LYS A 145 -15.88 1.49 17.66
N LEU A 146 -15.59 2.04 16.48
CA LEU A 146 -16.57 2.18 15.38
C LEU A 146 -17.00 0.84 14.78
N GLY A 147 -16.30 -0.26 15.09
CA GLY A 147 -16.62 -1.59 14.62
C GLY A 147 -15.42 -2.54 14.63
N LYS A 148 -15.61 -3.75 14.10
CA LYS A 148 -14.50 -4.69 13.94
C LYS A 148 -13.50 -4.15 12.90
N PHE A 149 -12.21 -4.34 13.14
CA PHE A 149 -11.13 -3.86 12.28
C PHE A 149 -11.36 -4.12 10.78
N GLN A 150 -11.82 -5.32 10.43
CA GLN A 150 -12.10 -5.69 9.04
C GLN A 150 -13.11 -4.75 8.37
N TYR A 151 -14.22 -4.46 9.03
CA TYR A 151 -15.26 -3.59 8.44
C TYR A 151 -14.80 -2.14 8.34
N VAL A 152 -14.12 -1.65 9.38
CA VAL A 152 -13.53 -0.31 9.37
C VAL A 152 -12.52 -0.17 8.24
N ARG A 153 -11.66 -1.20 8.05
CA ARG A 153 -10.68 -1.23 6.96
C ARG A 153 -11.35 -1.17 5.59
N ILE A 154 -12.37 -2.00 5.35
CA ILE A 154 -13.13 -1.99 4.09
C ILE A 154 -13.77 -0.63 3.85
N CYS A 155 -14.35 0.01 4.88
CA CYS A 155 -14.90 1.36 4.74
C CYS A 155 -13.83 2.40 4.37
N CYS A 156 -12.65 2.36 5.01
CA CYS A 156 -11.53 3.23 4.66
C CYS A 156 -11.07 2.99 3.21
N ASP A 157 -10.99 1.74 2.80
CA ASP A 157 -10.60 1.35 1.45
C ASP A 157 -11.62 1.86 0.41
N LEU A 158 -12.92 1.72 0.67
CA LEU A 158 -13.97 2.26 -0.20
C LEU A 158 -13.90 3.79 -0.30
N VAL A 159 -13.70 4.49 0.81
CA VAL A 159 -13.53 5.95 0.81
C VAL A 159 -12.32 6.34 -0.04
N CYS A 160 -11.19 5.66 0.10
CA CYS A 160 -9.99 5.91 -0.71
C CYS A 160 -10.27 5.73 -2.21
N VAL A 161 -10.96 4.66 -2.61
CA VAL A 161 -11.29 4.40 -4.02
C VAL A 161 -12.24 5.47 -4.55
N ILE A 162 -13.32 5.79 -3.82
CA ILE A 162 -14.31 6.78 -4.26
C ILE A 162 -13.67 8.16 -4.41
N VAL A 163 -12.90 8.59 -3.40
CA VAL A 163 -12.21 9.89 -3.44
C VAL A 163 -11.15 9.89 -4.52
N GLY A 164 -10.36 8.83 -4.66
CA GLY A 164 -9.30 8.72 -5.68
C GLY A 164 -9.86 8.80 -7.09
N VAL A 165 -10.92 8.07 -7.41
CA VAL A 165 -11.61 8.15 -8.71
C VAL A 165 -12.23 9.53 -8.91
N GLY A 166 -12.84 10.11 -7.87
CA GLY A 166 -13.39 11.45 -7.93
C GLY A 166 -12.34 12.52 -8.26
N LEU A 167 -11.19 12.49 -7.59
CA LEU A 167 -10.07 13.40 -7.86
C LEU A 167 -9.50 13.22 -9.27
N PHE A 168 -9.36 11.97 -9.73
CA PHE A 168 -8.92 11.66 -11.08
C PHE A 168 -9.84 12.26 -12.15
N LEU A 169 -11.15 12.14 -11.97
CA LEU A 169 -12.15 12.72 -12.87
C LEU A 169 -12.14 14.25 -12.83
N LEU A 170 -11.99 14.85 -11.64
CA LEU A 170 -11.85 16.30 -11.46
C LEU A 170 -10.60 16.86 -12.14
N ALA A 171 -9.52 16.09 -12.19
CA ALA A 171 -8.29 16.44 -12.91
C ALA A 171 -8.45 16.36 -14.45
N GLY A 172 -9.62 15.96 -14.96
CA GLY A 172 -9.85 15.76 -16.38
C GLY A 172 -9.44 14.39 -16.91
N GLY A 173 -9.22 13.43 -16.03
CA GLY A 173 -8.89 12.05 -16.39
C GLY A 173 -10.01 11.38 -17.18
N ALA A 174 -9.67 10.68 -18.26
CA ALA A 174 -10.64 10.01 -19.11
C ALA A 174 -11.32 8.83 -18.36
N VAL A 175 -12.64 8.72 -18.44
CA VAL A 175 -13.43 7.63 -17.84
C VAL A 175 -12.91 6.25 -18.25
N ALA A 176 -12.42 6.10 -19.49
CA ALA A 176 -11.83 4.86 -19.99
C ALA A 176 -10.57 4.43 -19.21
N ARG A 177 -9.90 5.34 -18.49
CA ARG A 177 -8.72 5.05 -17.65
C ARG A 177 -9.07 4.70 -16.21
N ILE A 178 -10.33 4.82 -15.77
CA ILE A 178 -10.73 4.44 -14.40
C ILE A 178 -10.27 3.03 -14.03
N PRO A 179 -10.39 1.98 -14.90
CA PRO A 179 -9.95 0.65 -14.55
C PRO A 179 -8.45 0.51 -14.24
N THR A 180 -7.62 1.48 -14.66
CA THR A 180 -6.18 1.49 -14.35
C THR A 180 -5.91 1.92 -12.91
N ILE A 181 -6.82 2.66 -12.29
CA ILE A 181 -6.73 3.18 -10.93
C ILE A 181 -7.57 2.34 -9.98
N ALA A 182 -8.82 2.10 -10.34
CA ALA A 182 -9.80 1.33 -9.58
C ALA A 182 -10.38 0.24 -10.48
N GLY A 183 -9.73 -0.91 -10.53
CA GLY A 183 -10.08 -2.02 -11.41
C GLY A 183 -10.12 -3.36 -10.68
N VAL A 184 -9.94 -4.43 -11.43
CA VAL A 184 -9.94 -5.82 -10.91
C VAL A 184 -8.89 -6.01 -9.81
N GLY A 185 -7.70 -5.42 -9.98
CA GLY A 185 -6.63 -5.46 -8.97
C GLY A 185 -7.08 -4.82 -7.65
N THR A 186 -7.78 -3.69 -7.71
CA THR A 186 -8.30 -3.00 -6.52
C THR A 186 -9.35 -3.85 -5.77
N VAL A 187 -10.24 -4.51 -6.50
CA VAL A 187 -11.23 -5.41 -5.90
C VAL A 187 -10.54 -6.60 -5.23
N ILE A 188 -9.59 -7.23 -5.92
CA ILE A 188 -8.85 -8.37 -5.38
C ILE A 188 -8.08 -7.97 -4.11
N THR A 189 -7.37 -6.84 -4.12
CA THR A 189 -6.61 -6.39 -2.95
C THR A 189 -7.52 -6.02 -1.78
N ALA A 190 -8.64 -5.34 -2.03
CA ALA A 190 -9.57 -4.96 -0.97
C ALA A 190 -10.16 -6.18 -0.21
N PHE A 191 -10.44 -7.29 -0.90
CA PHE A 191 -11.08 -8.45 -0.28
C PHE A 191 -10.13 -9.59 0.08
N PHE A 192 -9.09 -9.84 -0.70
CA PHE A 192 -8.22 -11.02 -0.55
C PHE A 192 -6.87 -10.73 0.10
N MET A 193 -6.43 -9.47 0.16
CA MET A 193 -5.14 -9.12 0.74
C MET A 193 -5.06 -9.52 2.23
N GLY A 194 -6.10 -9.24 3.02
CA GLY A 194 -6.13 -9.57 4.44
C GLY A 194 -5.90 -11.05 4.75
N PRO A 195 -6.70 -11.99 4.20
CA PRO A 195 -6.49 -13.42 4.35
C PRO A 195 -5.11 -13.90 3.89
N LEU A 196 -4.60 -13.37 2.78
CA LEU A 196 -3.32 -13.78 2.23
C LEU A 196 -2.15 -13.30 3.09
N ILE A 197 -2.21 -12.07 3.61
CA ILE A 197 -1.24 -11.57 4.61
C ILE A 197 -1.26 -12.44 5.87
N ALA A 198 -2.44 -12.79 6.39
CA ALA A 198 -2.56 -13.63 7.57
C ALA A 198 -1.94 -15.03 7.36
N TRP A 199 -2.07 -15.57 6.15
CA TRP A 199 -1.44 -16.82 5.78
C TRP A 199 0.09 -16.69 5.75
N PHE A 200 0.65 -15.66 5.12
CA PHE A 200 2.08 -15.39 5.11
C PHE A 200 2.65 -15.12 6.50
N ASN A 201 1.89 -14.43 7.37
CA ASN A 201 2.29 -14.19 8.75
C ASN A 201 2.57 -15.51 9.46
N LYS A 202 1.62 -16.44 9.44
CA LYS A 202 1.72 -17.73 10.14
C LYS A 202 2.79 -18.65 9.54
N THR A 203 2.87 -18.70 8.20
CA THR A 203 3.73 -19.67 7.52
C THR A 203 5.18 -19.22 7.37
N ILE A 204 5.44 -17.92 7.24
CA ILE A 204 6.78 -17.41 6.93
C ILE A 204 7.27 -16.37 7.95
N ALA A 205 6.49 -15.30 8.18
CA ALA A 205 7.00 -14.16 8.92
C ALA A 205 7.20 -14.44 10.42
N GLU A 206 6.23 -15.09 11.08
CA GLU A 206 6.35 -15.49 12.50
C GLU A 206 7.48 -16.51 12.72
N PRO A 207 7.59 -17.62 11.95
CA PRO A 207 8.72 -18.54 12.08
C PRO A 207 10.08 -17.87 11.88
N MET A 208 10.16 -16.87 10.97
CA MET A 208 11.39 -16.10 10.80
C MET A 208 11.76 -15.30 12.05
N LEU A 209 10.84 -14.86 12.89
CA LEU A 209 11.15 -14.20 14.16
C LEU A 209 11.50 -15.18 15.27
N CYS A 210 10.88 -16.36 15.29
CA CYS A 210 11.05 -17.37 16.35
C CYS A 210 12.32 -18.21 16.21
N LYS A 211 12.92 -18.32 15.00
CA LYS A 211 14.22 -19.00 14.83
C LYS A 211 15.31 -18.22 15.56
N LYS A 212 15.84 -18.82 16.67
CA LYS A 212 17.00 -18.34 17.40
C LYS A 212 18.26 -18.38 16.54
#